data_c09128659bc641d2a2dc1ecc42af3b4f
#
_entry.id   c09128659bc641d2a2dc1ecc42af3b4f
#
_cell.length_a   1.000
_cell.length_b   1.000
_cell.length_c   1.000
_cell.angle_alpha   90.00
_cell.angle_beta   90.00
_cell.angle_gamma   90.00
#
_symmetry.space_group_name_H-M   'P 1'
#
loop_
_entity.id
_entity.type
_entity.pdbx_description
1 polymer ?
#
loop_
_entity_poly.entity_id
_entity_poly.type
_entity_poly.pdbx_seq_one_letter_code
_entity_poly.pdbx_strand_id
1 'polypeptide(L)'
;MVGNSSPMLHVVLFQPEIAPNTGNVGRMCALTRSRLHLIHPLGFVINDRNLRRAGMDYWKMLDVHEHSDWAAFRASAAAPSGRLWLFTTKTERSFWDVRYEDGDALVFGSEGSGAPAWLQEELRETRVTIPQANPDLRSLNLSTAAGIGCFEAVRQLTHRPLVEGTDLPTR
;
A
#
# COMPACT_ATOMS: atom_id res chain seq x y z
N MET A 1 -6.54 9.67 25.23
CA MET A 1 -7.04 10.29 23.99
C MET A 1 -6.06 9.96 22.87
N VAL A 2 -6.45 9.08 21.96
CA VAL A 2 -5.67 8.83 20.75
C VAL A 2 -5.95 10.03 19.85
N GLY A 3 -4.97 10.91 19.68
CA GLY A 3 -5.09 12.05 18.79
C GLY A 3 -5.44 11.57 17.38
N ASN A 4 -6.41 12.23 16.79
CA ASN A 4 -6.87 12.01 15.41
C ASN A 4 -5.80 12.56 14.44
N SER A 5 -4.61 11.90 14.45
CA SER A 5 -3.57 12.21 13.46
C SER A 5 -3.99 11.59 12.13
N SER A 6 -3.97 12.37 11.07
CA SER A 6 -4.15 11.88 9.69
C SER A 6 -3.23 10.66 9.46
N PRO A 7 -3.66 9.67 8.66
CA PRO A 7 -2.81 8.53 8.36
C PRO A 7 -1.54 9.01 7.66
N MET A 8 -0.40 8.50 8.11
CA MET A 8 0.90 8.83 7.55
C MET A 8 1.02 8.39 6.09
N LEU A 9 0.44 7.24 5.75
CA LEU A 9 0.44 6.68 4.41
C LEU A 9 -0.93 6.11 4.05
N HIS A 10 -1.17 6.03 2.74
CA HIS A 10 -2.28 5.29 2.17
C HIS A 10 -1.75 4.09 1.38
N VAL A 11 -2.44 2.96 1.47
CA VAL A 11 -2.19 1.77 0.63
C VAL A 11 -3.43 1.53 -0.20
N VAL A 12 -3.28 1.45 -1.51
CA VAL A 12 -4.38 1.30 -2.46
C VAL A 12 -4.23 -0.02 -3.21
N LEU A 13 -5.20 -0.90 -3.07
CA LEU A 13 -5.28 -2.14 -3.83
C LEU A 13 -6.31 -1.98 -4.94
N PHE A 14 -5.83 -1.97 -6.18
CA PHE A 14 -6.67 -1.87 -7.36
C PHE A 14 -7.17 -3.25 -7.78
N GLN A 15 -8.45 -3.52 -7.53
CA GLN A 15 -9.14 -4.77 -7.89
C GLN A 15 -8.40 -6.02 -7.39
N PRO A 16 -8.11 -6.14 -6.09
CA PRO A 16 -7.43 -7.31 -5.56
C PRO A 16 -8.32 -8.56 -5.71
N GLU A 17 -7.68 -9.69 -6.05
CA GLU A 17 -8.37 -10.93 -6.40
C GLU A 17 -8.35 -11.97 -5.27
N ILE A 18 -7.35 -11.92 -4.39
CA ILE A 18 -7.06 -12.98 -3.41
C ILE A 18 -7.23 -12.44 -1.98
N ALA A 19 -8.28 -12.90 -1.30
CA ALA A 19 -8.62 -12.45 0.06
C ALA A 19 -7.46 -12.55 1.09
N PRO A 20 -6.67 -13.64 1.16
CA PRO A 20 -5.52 -13.72 2.05
C PRO A 20 -4.47 -12.62 1.83
N ASN A 21 -4.21 -12.23 0.58
CA ASN A 21 -3.29 -11.12 0.28
C ASN A 21 -3.81 -9.80 0.83
N THR A 22 -5.07 -9.50 0.57
CA THR A 22 -5.73 -8.30 1.12
C THR A 22 -5.73 -8.30 2.64
N GLY A 23 -5.94 -9.46 3.26
CA GLY A 23 -5.85 -9.62 4.71
C GLY A 23 -4.46 -9.29 5.26
N ASN A 24 -3.42 -9.82 4.65
CA ASN A 24 -2.04 -9.55 5.05
C ASN A 24 -1.69 -8.05 4.91
N VAL A 25 -2.13 -7.41 3.81
CA VAL A 25 -1.96 -5.96 3.63
C VAL A 25 -2.74 -5.19 4.69
N GLY A 26 -3.96 -5.58 5.00
CA GLY A 26 -4.75 -4.97 6.06
C GLY A 26 -4.04 -5.03 7.41
N ARG A 27 -3.48 -6.19 7.78
CA ARG A 27 -2.71 -6.34 9.03
C ARG A 27 -1.50 -5.42 9.07
N MET A 28 -0.78 -5.30 7.96
CA MET A 28 0.33 -4.36 7.82
C MET A 28 -0.16 -2.91 8.01
N CYS A 29 -1.27 -2.52 7.37
CA CYS A 29 -1.85 -1.19 7.54
C CYS A 29 -2.24 -0.88 8.99
N ALA A 30 -2.78 -1.87 9.72
CA ALA A 30 -3.06 -1.72 11.14
C ALA A 30 -1.79 -1.43 11.96
N LEU A 31 -0.69 -2.16 11.68
CA LEU A 31 0.58 -2.00 12.37
C LEU A 31 1.26 -0.66 12.07
N THR A 32 1.12 -0.15 10.85
CA THR A 32 1.77 1.08 10.39
C THR A 32 0.87 2.31 10.52
N ARG A 33 -0.37 2.16 10.99
CA ARG A 33 -1.40 3.20 11.01
C ARG A 33 -1.66 3.81 9.63
N SER A 34 -1.50 3.01 8.58
CA SER A 34 -1.80 3.40 7.22
C SER A 34 -3.28 3.16 6.92
N ARG A 35 -3.86 4.01 6.05
CA ARG A 35 -5.20 3.82 5.54
C ARG A 35 -5.18 2.85 4.37
N LEU A 36 -6.12 1.90 4.37
CA LEU A 36 -6.29 0.94 3.27
C LEU A 36 -7.46 1.36 2.38
N HIS A 37 -7.22 1.42 1.09
CA HIS A 37 -8.25 1.62 0.07
C HIS A 37 -8.38 0.38 -0.80
N LEU A 38 -9.61 -0.08 -1.00
CA LEU A 38 -9.95 -1.21 -1.88
C LEU A 38 -10.79 -0.70 -3.05
N ILE A 39 -10.28 -0.85 -4.25
CA ILE A 39 -10.98 -0.43 -5.48
C ILE A 39 -11.70 -1.64 -6.07
N HIS A 40 -13.01 -1.57 -6.19
CA HIS A 40 -13.82 -2.63 -6.80
C HIS A 40 -13.65 -2.72 -8.33
N PRO A 41 -13.97 -3.90 -8.95
CA PRO A 41 -14.46 -5.12 -8.31
C PRO A 41 -13.37 -5.89 -7.57
N LEU A 42 -13.74 -6.55 -6.47
CA LEU A 42 -12.88 -7.46 -5.74
C LEU A 42 -13.13 -8.90 -6.20
N GLY A 43 -12.09 -9.74 -6.23
CA GLY A 43 -12.22 -11.17 -6.51
C GLY A 43 -12.83 -12.00 -5.37
N PHE A 44 -13.27 -11.37 -4.27
CA PHE A 44 -13.81 -12.00 -3.08
C PHE A 44 -14.84 -11.11 -2.41
N VAL A 45 -15.61 -11.66 -1.46
CA VAL A 45 -16.60 -10.91 -0.70
C VAL A 45 -16.07 -10.61 0.70
N ILE A 46 -16.07 -9.33 1.07
CA ILE A 46 -15.77 -8.88 2.43
C ILE A 46 -17.04 -9.00 3.26
N ASN A 47 -17.05 -9.95 4.19
CA ASN A 47 -18.10 -10.09 5.21
C ASN A 47 -17.51 -10.71 6.48
N ASP A 48 -18.23 -10.57 7.59
CA ASP A 48 -17.77 -11.05 8.91
C ASP A 48 -17.41 -12.54 8.93
N ARG A 49 -18.08 -13.36 8.13
CA ARG A 49 -17.81 -14.80 8.06
C ARG A 49 -16.49 -15.10 7.36
N ASN A 50 -16.24 -14.43 6.24
CA ASN A 50 -15.01 -14.59 5.46
C ASN A 50 -13.82 -14.00 6.19
N LEU A 51 -13.99 -12.85 6.83
CA LEU A 51 -12.97 -12.20 7.64
C LEU A 51 -12.53 -13.10 8.81
N ARG A 52 -13.50 -13.68 9.55
CA ARG A 52 -13.18 -14.62 10.64
C ARG A 52 -12.49 -15.88 10.15
N ARG A 53 -12.93 -16.47 9.02
CA ARG A 53 -12.30 -17.66 8.43
C ARG A 53 -10.85 -17.40 7.98
N ALA A 54 -10.54 -16.17 7.58
CA ALA A 54 -9.21 -15.76 7.18
C ALA A 54 -8.33 -15.28 8.36
N GLY A 55 -8.82 -15.37 9.62
CA GLY A 55 -8.10 -14.90 10.80
C GLY A 55 -7.93 -13.39 10.87
N MET A 56 -8.85 -12.64 10.25
CA MET A 56 -8.82 -11.17 10.17
C MET A 56 -9.66 -10.53 11.29
N ASP A 57 -9.47 -10.94 12.52
CA ASP A 57 -10.12 -10.38 13.70
C ASP A 57 -9.79 -8.90 13.95
N TYR A 58 -8.61 -8.48 13.48
CA TYR A 58 -8.15 -7.09 13.50
C TYR A 58 -8.84 -6.18 12.47
N TRP A 59 -9.64 -6.71 11.53
CA TRP A 59 -10.24 -5.93 10.43
C TRP A 59 -11.09 -4.76 10.92
N LYS A 60 -11.75 -4.93 12.07
CA LYS A 60 -12.56 -3.85 12.69
C LYS A 60 -11.74 -2.69 13.24
N MET A 61 -10.44 -2.87 13.39
CA MET A 61 -9.50 -1.83 13.86
C MET A 61 -8.84 -1.09 12.70
N LEU A 62 -9.11 -1.50 11.46
CA LEU A 62 -8.52 -0.89 10.27
C LEU A 62 -9.28 0.37 9.87
N ASP A 63 -8.54 1.36 9.43
CA ASP A 63 -9.05 2.47 8.64
C ASP A 63 -9.12 2.04 7.17
N VAL A 64 -10.20 1.31 6.81
CA VAL A 64 -10.41 0.74 5.48
C VAL A 64 -11.58 1.42 4.77
N HIS A 65 -11.35 1.78 3.50
CA HIS A 65 -12.32 2.41 2.63
C HIS A 65 -12.48 1.62 1.33
N GLU A 66 -13.71 1.24 1.01
CA GLU A 66 -14.05 0.60 -0.25
C GLU A 66 -14.59 1.63 -1.23
N HIS A 67 -14.19 1.52 -2.49
CA HIS A 67 -14.61 2.42 -3.56
C HIS A 67 -15.15 1.62 -4.73
N SER A 68 -16.27 2.06 -5.32
CA SER A 68 -16.90 1.38 -6.45
C SER A 68 -15.98 1.26 -7.67
N ASP A 69 -15.11 2.23 -7.84
CA ASP A 69 -14.15 2.32 -8.93
C ASP A 69 -13.04 3.35 -8.62
N TRP A 70 -12.11 3.51 -9.54
CA TRP A 70 -11.00 4.46 -9.42
C TRP A 70 -11.45 5.92 -9.34
N ALA A 71 -12.48 6.30 -10.11
CA ALA A 71 -13.00 7.68 -10.10
C ALA A 71 -13.63 8.02 -8.75
N ALA A 72 -14.40 7.09 -8.16
CA ALA A 72 -14.95 7.24 -6.83
C ALA A 72 -13.86 7.35 -5.75
N PHE A 73 -12.77 6.58 -5.87
CA PHE A 73 -11.60 6.73 -5.00
C PHE A 73 -11.00 8.13 -5.11
N ARG A 74 -10.74 8.61 -6.31
CA ARG A 74 -10.14 9.93 -6.55
C ARG A 74 -11.00 11.08 -6.02
N ALA A 75 -12.32 10.93 -6.07
CA ALA A 75 -13.30 11.92 -5.59
C ALA A 75 -13.62 11.81 -4.09
N SER A 76 -13.14 10.77 -3.43
CA SER A 76 -13.45 10.52 -2.02
C SER A 76 -12.80 11.54 -1.09
N ALA A 77 -13.51 11.93 -0.02
CA ALA A 77 -12.93 12.72 1.08
C ALA A 77 -11.81 11.98 1.84
N ALA A 78 -11.75 10.63 1.69
CA ALA A 78 -10.70 9.80 2.27
C ALA A 78 -9.49 9.64 1.34
N ALA A 79 -9.52 10.23 0.12
CA ALA A 79 -8.42 10.13 -0.84
C ALA A 79 -7.12 10.73 -0.29
N PRO A 80 -5.96 10.18 -0.68
CA PRO A 80 -4.66 10.71 -0.28
C PRO A 80 -4.47 12.15 -0.76
N SER A 81 -3.82 12.96 0.06
CA SER A 81 -3.47 14.35 -0.28
C SER A 81 -2.13 14.44 -0.99
N GLY A 82 -1.30 13.41 -0.89
CA GLY A 82 0.03 13.32 -1.50
C GLY A 82 0.02 12.65 -2.87
N ARG A 83 1.20 12.20 -3.28
CA ARG A 83 1.41 11.52 -4.55
C ARG A 83 0.90 10.09 -4.52
N LEU A 84 0.54 9.59 -5.70
CA LEU A 84 0.16 8.19 -5.90
C LEU A 84 1.33 7.46 -6.56
N TRP A 85 2.03 6.63 -5.82
CA TRP A 85 3.15 5.84 -6.31
C TRP A 85 2.67 4.47 -6.79
N LEU A 86 2.69 4.23 -8.11
CA LEU A 86 2.28 2.95 -8.68
C LEU A 86 3.44 1.97 -8.68
N PHE A 87 3.32 0.94 -7.86
CA PHE A 87 4.25 -0.20 -7.84
C PHE A 87 3.93 -1.14 -9.00
N THR A 88 4.88 -1.26 -9.93
CA THR A 88 4.71 -2.03 -11.16
C THR A 88 6.07 -2.54 -11.67
N THR A 89 6.05 -3.62 -12.43
CA THR A 89 7.24 -4.11 -13.14
C THR A 89 7.49 -3.42 -14.48
N LYS A 90 6.62 -2.46 -14.85
CA LYS A 90 6.66 -1.77 -16.15
C LYS A 90 7.38 -0.41 -16.08
N THR A 91 8.43 -0.32 -15.28
CA THR A 91 9.30 0.86 -15.15
C THR A 91 10.67 0.41 -14.65
N GLU A 92 11.69 1.21 -14.91
CA GLU A 92 13.06 0.97 -14.40
C GLU A 92 13.35 1.80 -13.14
N ARG A 93 12.48 2.76 -12.80
CA ARG A 93 12.66 3.59 -11.61
C ARG A 93 12.51 2.77 -10.35
N SER A 94 13.58 2.62 -9.58
CA SER A 94 13.54 1.93 -8.31
C SER A 94 12.71 2.68 -7.28
N PHE A 95 11.94 1.95 -6.47
CA PHE A 95 11.19 2.49 -5.34
C PHE A 95 12.12 3.03 -4.23
N TRP A 96 13.41 2.69 -4.23
CA TRP A 96 14.44 3.24 -3.35
C TRP A 96 14.89 4.64 -3.75
N ASP A 97 14.74 5.01 -5.03
CA ASP A 97 15.24 6.26 -5.59
C ASP A 97 14.22 7.41 -5.49
N VAL A 98 13.14 7.19 -4.77
CA VAL A 98 12.07 8.18 -4.60
C VAL A 98 11.95 8.61 -3.14
N ARG A 99 11.47 9.82 -2.93
CA ARG A 99 11.19 10.36 -1.61
C ARG A 99 9.70 10.31 -1.34
N TYR A 100 9.32 9.56 -0.32
CA TYR A 100 7.96 9.49 0.18
C TYR A 100 7.68 10.62 1.17
N GLU A 101 6.45 11.12 1.16
CA GLU A 101 5.98 12.20 2.04
C GLU A 101 4.68 11.81 2.75
N ASP A 102 4.38 12.49 3.85
CA ASP A 102 3.12 12.27 4.57
C ASP A 102 1.92 12.49 3.64
N GLY A 103 0.96 11.57 3.69
CA GLY A 103 -0.21 11.60 2.83
C GLY A 103 -0.01 10.97 1.44
N ASP A 104 1.18 10.46 1.13
CA ASP A 104 1.42 9.70 -0.10
C ASP A 104 0.67 8.37 -0.07
N ALA A 105 0.34 7.86 -1.26
CA ALA A 105 -0.28 6.56 -1.45
C ALA A 105 0.61 5.61 -2.24
N LEU A 106 0.66 4.36 -1.80
CA LEU A 106 1.28 3.26 -2.51
C LEU A 106 0.19 2.46 -3.21
N VAL A 107 0.20 2.45 -4.54
CA VAL A 107 -0.82 1.83 -5.38
C VAL A 107 -0.30 0.51 -5.95
N PHE A 108 -1.09 -0.55 -5.80
CA PHE A 108 -0.77 -1.89 -6.29
C PHE A 108 -1.92 -2.38 -7.18
N GLY A 109 -1.58 -2.98 -8.32
CA GLY A 109 -2.54 -3.62 -9.23
C GLY A 109 -2.99 -5.00 -8.73
N SER A 110 -3.90 -5.63 -9.46
CA SER A 110 -4.38 -6.98 -9.15
C SER A 110 -3.30 -8.04 -9.30
N GLU A 111 -3.49 -9.18 -8.62
CA GLU A 111 -2.51 -10.28 -8.62
C GLU A 111 -2.33 -10.92 -10.00
N GLY A 112 -3.41 -11.03 -10.77
CA GLY A 112 -3.37 -11.69 -12.08
C GLY A 112 -2.83 -10.82 -13.20
N SER A 113 -3.31 -9.57 -13.31
CA SER A 113 -3.05 -8.68 -14.44
C SER A 113 -2.25 -7.42 -14.11
N GLY A 114 -2.03 -7.13 -12.83
CA GLY A 114 -1.43 -5.87 -12.39
C GLY A 114 -2.34 -4.67 -12.61
N ALA A 115 -1.78 -3.49 -12.72
CA ALA A 115 -2.51 -2.28 -13.04
C ALA A 115 -2.79 -2.22 -14.56
N PRO A 116 -4.02 -1.85 -14.99
CA PRO A 116 -4.37 -1.75 -16.40
C PRO A 116 -3.60 -0.63 -17.11
N ALA A 117 -3.55 -0.69 -18.43
CA ALA A 117 -2.77 0.24 -19.25
C ALA A 117 -3.11 1.71 -19.00
N TRP A 118 -4.40 2.02 -18.85
CA TRP A 118 -4.83 3.39 -18.58
C TRP A 118 -4.33 3.92 -17.23
N LEU A 119 -4.30 3.06 -16.18
CA LEU A 119 -3.77 3.43 -14.86
C LEU A 119 -2.25 3.56 -14.87
N GLN A 120 -1.57 2.69 -15.65
CA GLN A 120 -0.13 2.82 -15.92
C GLN A 120 0.19 4.16 -16.60
N GLU A 121 -0.67 4.64 -17.50
CA GLU A 121 -0.46 5.91 -18.18
C GLU A 121 -0.82 7.11 -17.29
N GLU A 122 -1.92 7.05 -16.54
CA GLU A 122 -2.30 8.10 -15.58
C GLU A 122 -1.20 8.37 -14.55
N LEU A 123 -0.58 7.30 -14.04
CA LEU A 123 0.47 7.38 -13.03
C LEU A 123 1.89 7.23 -13.59
N ARG A 124 2.09 7.51 -14.88
CA ARG A 124 3.37 7.32 -15.58
C ARG A 124 4.56 7.94 -14.86
N GLU A 125 4.40 9.17 -14.36
CA GLU A 125 5.48 9.92 -13.72
C GLU A 125 5.80 9.42 -12.28
N THR A 126 4.92 8.63 -11.71
CA THR A 126 5.05 8.11 -10.34
C THR A 126 5.09 6.58 -10.28
N ARG A 127 5.43 5.93 -11.40
CA ARG A 127 5.67 4.48 -11.40
C ARG A 127 7.02 4.18 -10.75
N VAL A 128 7.01 3.13 -9.94
CA VAL A 128 8.21 2.59 -9.29
C VAL A 128 8.21 1.07 -9.34
N THR A 129 9.38 0.47 -9.32
CA THR A 129 9.55 -0.98 -9.29
C THR A 129 10.36 -1.41 -8.07
N ILE A 130 10.06 -2.60 -7.55
CA ILE A 130 10.93 -3.30 -6.61
C ILE A 130 11.94 -4.06 -7.47
N PRO A 131 13.25 -3.78 -7.39
CA PRO A 131 14.26 -4.41 -8.21
C PRO A 131 14.25 -5.95 -8.05
N GLN A 132 14.34 -6.66 -9.16
CA GLN A 132 14.36 -8.12 -9.21
C GLN A 132 15.65 -8.56 -9.90
N ALA A 133 16.41 -9.43 -9.24
CA ALA A 133 17.65 -9.97 -9.79
C ALA A 133 17.42 -11.12 -10.79
N ASN A 134 16.27 -11.78 -10.72
CA ASN A 134 15.94 -12.88 -11.63
C ASN A 134 14.85 -12.45 -12.63
N PRO A 135 15.21 -12.21 -13.91
CA PRO A 135 14.28 -11.77 -14.95
C PRO A 135 13.27 -12.86 -15.38
N ASP A 136 13.56 -14.12 -15.08
CA ASP A 136 12.71 -15.27 -15.48
C ASP A 136 11.49 -15.43 -14.57
N LEU A 137 11.50 -14.80 -13.41
CA LEU A 137 10.37 -14.82 -12.49
C LEU A 137 9.42 -13.64 -12.75
N ARG A 138 8.14 -13.90 -12.48
CA ARG A 138 7.10 -12.88 -12.52
C ARG A 138 7.28 -11.87 -11.38
N SER A 139 6.29 -11.05 -11.13
CA SER A 139 6.26 -10.13 -10.01
C SER A 139 6.23 -10.86 -8.65
N LEU A 140 6.59 -10.13 -7.60
CA LEU A 140 6.38 -10.56 -6.22
C LEU A 140 4.88 -10.77 -5.93
N ASN A 141 4.60 -11.60 -4.93
CA ASN A 141 3.26 -11.66 -4.34
C ASN A 141 2.81 -10.26 -3.91
N LEU A 142 1.51 -9.94 -4.10
CA LEU A 142 0.95 -8.63 -3.81
C LEU A 142 1.22 -8.17 -2.38
N SER A 143 0.94 -9.02 -1.38
CA SER A 143 1.15 -8.64 0.02
C SER A 143 2.62 -8.48 0.37
N THR A 144 3.50 -9.24 -0.27
CA THR A 144 4.96 -9.09 -0.12
C THR A 144 5.42 -7.75 -0.70
N ALA A 145 5.00 -7.41 -1.91
CA ALA A 145 5.33 -6.13 -2.54
C ALA A 145 4.82 -4.94 -1.74
N ALA A 146 3.57 -5.02 -1.25
CA ALA A 146 2.98 -3.99 -0.41
C ALA A 146 3.75 -3.81 0.91
N GLY A 147 4.16 -4.91 1.53
CA GLY A 147 4.98 -4.89 2.75
C GLY A 147 6.32 -4.20 2.55
N ILE A 148 7.04 -4.58 1.49
CA ILE A 148 8.34 -3.98 1.15
C ILE A 148 8.19 -2.47 0.89
N GLY A 149 7.25 -2.08 0.04
CA GLY A 149 7.02 -0.67 -0.31
C GLY A 149 6.59 0.17 0.90
N CYS A 150 5.64 -0.35 1.69
CA CYS A 150 5.13 0.35 2.87
C CYS A 150 6.24 0.57 3.90
N PHE A 151 7.04 -0.45 4.23
CA PHE A 151 8.09 -0.31 5.25
C PHE A 151 9.25 0.56 4.79
N GLU A 152 9.56 0.64 3.50
CA GLU A 152 10.49 1.63 3.00
C GLU A 152 9.95 3.05 3.17
N ALA A 153 8.68 3.30 2.83
CA ALA A 153 8.07 4.60 3.03
C ALA A 153 8.02 4.96 4.53
N VAL A 154 7.62 4.04 5.40
CA VAL A 154 7.63 4.22 6.86
C VAL A 154 9.04 4.55 7.36
N ARG A 155 10.07 3.84 6.88
CA ARG A 155 11.46 4.13 7.23
C ARG A 155 11.83 5.57 6.91
N GLN A 156 11.47 6.06 5.74
CA GLN A 156 11.77 7.45 5.34
C GLN A 156 11.01 8.47 6.19
N LEU A 157 9.75 8.21 6.54
CA LEU A 157 8.89 9.13 7.27
C LEU A 157 9.19 9.17 8.77
N THR A 158 9.62 8.04 9.35
CA THR A 158 9.88 7.92 10.79
C THR A 158 11.36 8.08 11.15
N HIS A 159 12.26 7.83 10.20
CA HIS A 159 13.69 7.97 10.40
C HIS A 159 14.07 9.45 10.23
N ARG A 160 13.75 10.25 11.23
CA ARG A 160 14.50 11.51 11.40
C ARG A 160 15.96 11.12 11.59
N PRO A 161 16.91 11.74 10.89
CA PRO A 161 18.32 11.51 11.21
C PRO A 161 18.45 11.72 12.71
N LEU A 162 19.00 10.71 13.40
CA LEU A 162 19.39 10.87 14.81
C LEU A 162 20.19 12.16 14.83
N VAL A 163 19.73 13.14 15.61
CA VAL A 163 20.52 14.35 15.85
C VAL A 163 21.87 13.84 16.33
N GLU A 164 22.96 14.26 15.67
CA GLU A 164 24.33 13.87 16.05
C GLU A 164 24.46 13.98 17.58
N GLY A 165 24.68 12.86 18.26
CA GLY A 165 24.88 12.82 19.70
C GLY A 165 23.97 11.89 20.53
N THR A 166 23.04 11.14 19.92
CA THR A 166 22.32 10.10 20.65
C THR A 166 22.92 8.73 20.36
N ASP A 167 23.80 8.28 21.25
CA ASP A 167 24.30 6.90 21.26
C ASP A 167 23.13 5.93 21.40
N LEU A 168 23.02 4.99 20.45
CA LEU A 168 22.14 3.83 20.62
C LEU A 168 22.60 3.07 21.87
N PRO A 169 21.68 2.65 22.75
CA PRO A 169 22.06 1.78 23.86
C PRO A 169 22.64 0.49 23.27
N THR A 170 23.92 0.26 23.50
CA THR A 170 24.58 -1.02 23.24
C THR A 170 23.92 -2.08 24.10
N ARG A 171 23.43 -3.13 23.46
CA ARG A 171 22.96 -4.35 24.16
C ARG A 171 24.15 -5.10 24.74
#